data_99db1e91d112312ec1d52c1444a6df6f
#
_entry.id   99db1e91d112312ec1d52c1444a6df6f
#
_cell.length_a   1.000
_cell.length_b   1.000
_cell.length_c   1.000
_cell.angle_alpha   90.00
_cell.angle_beta   90.00
_cell.angle_gamma   90.00
#
_symmetry.space_group_name_H-M   'P 1'
#
loop_
_entity.id
_entity.type
_entity.pdbx_description
1 polymer ?
#
loop_
_entity_poly.entity_id
_entity_poly.type
_entity_poly.pdbx_seq_one_letter_code
_entity_poly.pdbx_strand_id
1 'polypeptide(L)'
;NQQHSSGGFGYVAGNLPSGSMTCAGISSLIIVEENLGETLPVVNGRLQCCSPQDDSIALRRAIEFWGARFAARFNPTGPNDVGKHYLFFYLYGVERAGRLSGRRFFGDHDWYREGVDYLLQRQQPVSGAWVGASQIAEAQGEIATSFALLFLSKGRWPVVAAKYEYGTDRQWDQNPKGLHQLVRTTEKRWDQKLTWQTVNSRLASVNDLLQSPVLV
;
A
#
# COMPACT_ATOMS: atom_id res chain seq x y z
N ASN A 1 21.08 -0.78 7.92
CA ASN A 1 19.75 -1.36 7.91
C ASN A 1 18.87 -0.63 8.94
N GLN A 2 17.83 0.07 8.50
CA GLN A 2 16.96 0.86 9.38
C GLN A 2 15.67 0.08 9.78
N GLN A 3 15.52 -1.15 9.28
CA GLN A 3 14.39 -1.98 9.66
C GLN A 3 14.57 -2.47 11.09
N HIS A 4 13.60 -2.18 11.93
CA HIS A 4 13.55 -2.62 13.31
C HIS A 4 13.36 -4.15 13.40
N SER A 5 13.79 -4.76 14.50
CA SER A 5 13.64 -6.21 14.73
C SER A 5 12.19 -6.70 14.66
N SER A 6 11.21 -5.84 14.93
CA SER A 6 9.78 -6.14 14.77
C SER A 6 9.29 -6.17 13.32
N GLY A 7 10.08 -5.72 12.36
CA GLY A 7 9.71 -5.64 10.94
C GLY A 7 9.36 -4.24 10.45
N GLY A 8 8.97 -3.32 11.32
CA GLY A 8 8.64 -1.93 10.95
C GLY A 8 9.87 -1.06 10.72
N PHE A 9 9.63 0.19 10.29
CA PHE A 9 10.68 1.18 10.08
C PHE A 9 10.49 2.38 11.00
N GLY A 10 11.60 2.86 11.57
CA GLY A 10 11.67 4.11 12.34
C GLY A 10 12.22 5.26 11.49
N TYR A 11 12.14 6.48 12.04
CA TYR A 11 12.66 7.68 11.36
C TYR A 11 14.19 7.68 11.23
N VAL A 12 14.87 7.20 12.25
CA VAL A 12 16.31 6.92 12.23
C VAL A 12 16.58 5.53 12.79
N ALA A 13 17.80 5.01 12.54
CA ALA A 13 18.20 3.71 13.08
C ALA A 13 18.07 3.70 14.61
N GLY A 14 17.47 2.64 15.13
CA GLY A 14 17.24 2.48 16.58
C GLY A 14 15.97 3.11 17.12
N ASN A 15 15.25 3.94 16.36
CA ASN A 15 13.95 4.46 16.77
C ASN A 15 12.86 3.40 16.66
N LEU A 16 11.83 3.55 17.50
CA LEU A 16 10.61 2.74 17.39
C LEU A 16 9.96 2.99 16.02
N PRO A 17 9.42 1.93 15.41
CA PRO A 17 8.71 2.03 14.14
C PRO A 17 7.47 2.92 14.24
N SER A 18 7.19 3.65 13.16
CA SER A 18 5.92 4.35 12.96
C SER A 18 5.21 3.85 11.71
N GLY A 19 3.90 4.09 11.63
CA GLY A 19 3.10 3.77 10.45
C GLY A 19 3.62 4.47 9.20
N SER A 20 3.85 5.79 9.28
CA SER A 20 4.35 6.58 8.16
C SER A 20 5.71 6.09 7.65
N MET A 21 6.66 5.82 8.54
CA MET A 21 7.98 5.32 8.13
C MET A 21 7.93 3.88 7.62
N THR A 22 7.05 3.06 8.17
CA THR A 22 6.85 1.69 7.67
C THR A 22 6.24 1.70 6.28
N CYS A 23 5.24 2.56 6.01
CA CYS A 23 4.70 2.74 4.66
C CYS A 23 5.76 3.26 3.68
N ALA A 24 6.62 4.19 4.11
CA ALA A 24 7.75 4.66 3.29
C ALA A 24 8.75 3.53 3.00
N GLY A 25 9.07 2.70 4.01
CA GLY A 25 9.92 1.52 3.86
C GLY A 25 9.36 0.49 2.88
N ILE A 26 8.06 0.15 3.00
CA ILE A 26 7.36 -0.75 2.08
C ILE A 26 7.45 -0.21 0.65
N SER A 27 7.09 1.06 0.44
CA SER A 27 7.11 1.70 -0.88
C SER A 27 8.52 1.70 -1.49
N SER A 28 9.53 2.01 -0.68
CA SER A 28 10.93 2.05 -1.13
C SER A 28 11.44 0.65 -1.50
N LEU A 29 11.13 -0.37 -0.70
CA LEU A 29 11.53 -1.75 -1.00
C LEU A 29 10.91 -2.23 -2.31
N ILE A 30 9.60 -1.99 -2.52
CA ILE A 30 8.94 -2.38 -3.78
C ILE A 30 9.59 -1.70 -4.98
N ILE A 31 9.82 -0.37 -4.92
CA ILE A 31 10.44 0.38 -6.00
C ILE A 31 11.86 -0.14 -6.29
N VAL A 32 12.64 -0.44 -5.26
CA VAL A 32 14.00 -0.98 -5.42
C VAL A 32 13.95 -2.38 -6.04
N GLU A 33 13.07 -3.26 -5.55
CA GLU A 33 12.92 -4.61 -6.08
C GLU A 33 12.42 -4.63 -7.53
N GLU A 34 11.56 -3.70 -7.92
CA GLU A 34 11.13 -3.53 -9.31
C GLU A 34 12.28 -3.12 -10.23
N ASN A 35 13.08 -2.15 -9.79
CA ASN A 35 14.19 -1.64 -10.61
C ASN A 35 15.40 -2.60 -10.66
N LEU A 36 15.68 -3.33 -9.58
CA LEU A 36 16.74 -4.35 -9.56
C LEU A 36 16.33 -5.64 -10.29
N GLY A 37 15.03 -5.94 -10.33
CA GLY A 37 14.48 -7.13 -11.00
C GLY A 37 14.34 -7.01 -12.52
N GLU A 38 14.69 -5.87 -13.12
CA GLU A 38 14.63 -5.68 -14.59
C GLU A 38 15.68 -6.49 -15.36
N THR A 39 16.71 -6.98 -14.71
CA THR A 39 17.65 -7.95 -15.30
C THR A 39 17.18 -9.37 -15.02
N LEU A 40 16.46 -9.97 -15.99
CA LEU A 40 16.09 -11.38 -15.92
C LEU A 40 17.35 -12.23 -15.78
N PRO A 41 17.45 -13.12 -14.77
CA PRO A 41 18.62 -13.96 -14.62
C PRO A 41 18.75 -14.86 -15.83
N VAL A 42 19.94 -14.83 -16.45
CA VAL A 42 20.30 -15.77 -17.51
C VAL A 42 21.01 -16.96 -16.86
N VAL A 43 20.36 -18.10 -16.78
CA VAL A 43 20.93 -19.34 -16.29
C VAL A 43 21.15 -20.28 -17.46
N ASN A 44 22.40 -20.70 -17.67
CA ASN A 44 22.81 -21.56 -18.78
C ASN A 44 22.38 -21.04 -20.17
N GLY A 45 22.48 -19.72 -20.38
CA GLY A 45 22.12 -19.08 -21.65
C GLY A 45 20.62 -18.99 -21.94
N ARG A 46 19.76 -19.32 -20.99
CA ARG A 46 18.31 -19.20 -21.10
C ARG A 46 17.79 -18.15 -20.12
N LEU A 47 16.93 -17.25 -20.62
CA LEU A 47 16.22 -16.29 -19.76
C LEU A 47 15.25 -17.06 -18.85
N GLN A 48 15.39 -16.93 -17.55
CA GLN A 48 14.42 -17.43 -16.58
C GLN A 48 13.28 -16.41 -16.42
N CYS A 49 12.33 -16.45 -17.32
CA CYS A 49 11.17 -15.55 -17.29
C CYS A 49 10.18 -15.83 -16.15
N CYS A 50 10.23 -17.01 -15.54
CA CYS A 50 9.22 -17.52 -14.62
C CYS A 50 9.81 -17.96 -13.26
N SER A 51 10.94 -17.42 -12.86
CA SER A 51 11.44 -17.67 -11.50
C SER A 51 10.48 -17.01 -10.49
N PRO A 52 9.93 -17.74 -9.51
CA PRO A 52 9.14 -17.12 -8.47
C PRO A 52 10.04 -16.16 -7.69
N GLN A 53 9.91 -14.87 -7.97
CA GLN A 53 10.54 -13.84 -7.17
C GLN A 53 9.59 -13.50 -6.02
N ASP A 54 9.76 -14.19 -4.92
CA ASP A 54 9.08 -13.85 -3.67
C ASP A 54 9.48 -12.44 -3.22
N ASP A 55 8.54 -11.76 -2.56
CA ASP A 55 8.85 -10.54 -1.81
C ASP A 55 10.04 -10.79 -0.89
N SER A 56 10.93 -9.83 -0.77
CA SER A 56 12.04 -9.94 0.18
C SER A 56 11.54 -10.17 1.60
N ILE A 57 12.35 -10.83 2.42
CA ILE A 57 12.03 -11.04 3.85
C ILE A 57 11.74 -9.69 4.53
N ALA A 58 12.47 -8.64 4.15
CA ALA A 58 12.28 -7.30 4.68
C ALA A 58 10.89 -6.73 4.33
N LEU A 59 10.45 -6.89 3.09
CA LEU A 59 9.13 -6.42 2.64
C LEU A 59 8.00 -7.18 3.34
N ARG A 60 8.08 -8.51 3.40
CA ARG A 60 7.06 -9.33 4.10
C ARG A 60 6.92 -8.92 5.57
N ARG A 61 8.04 -8.81 6.30
CA ARG A 61 8.01 -8.40 7.71
C ARG A 61 7.45 -6.99 7.91
N ALA A 62 7.70 -6.07 6.98
CA ALA A 62 7.14 -4.72 7.04
C ALA A 62 5.62 -4.73 6.82
N ILE A 63 5.13 -5.51 5.87
CA ILE A 63 3.71 -5.69 5.59
C ILE A 63 2.99 -6.33 6.79
N GLU A 64 3.53 -7.39 7.36
CA GLU A 64 2.98 -8.05 8.56
C GLU A 64 2.94 -7.10 9.76
N PHE A 65 4.06 -6.42 10.04
CA PHE A 65 4.15 -5.45 11.12
C PHE A 65 3.09 -4.36 10.98
N TRP A 66 2.93 -3.83 9.78
CA TRP A 66 1.99 -2.74 9.52
C TRP A 66 0.54 -3.24 9.53
N GLY A 67 0.25 -4.39 8.93
CA GLY A 67 -1.08 -4.98 8.93
C GLY A 67 -1.63 -5.21 10.35
N ALA A 68 -0.76 -5.64 11.28
CA ALA A 68 -1.13 -5.83 12.68
C ALA A 68 -1.36 -4.52 13.47
N ARG A 69 -1.03 -3.36 12.89
CA ARG A 69 -1.07 -2.05 13.56
C ARG A 69 -1.78 -0.98 12.75
N PHE A 70 -2.33 -1.34 11.62
CA PHE A 70 -3.02 -0.38 10.76
C PHE A 70 -4.12 0.36 11.51
N ALA A 71 -4.21 1.66 11.27
CA ALA A 71 -5.32 2.48 11.74
C ALA A 71 -5.52 3.65 10.77
N ALA A 72 -6.76 3.89 10.31
CA ALA A 72 -7.06 5.02 9.45
C ALA A 72 -7.16 6.35 10.22
N ARG A 73 -7.29 6.30 11.56
CA ARG A 73 -7.62 7.47 12.41
C ARG A 73 -6.42 8.10 13.10
N PHE A 74 -5.28 7.46 13.08
CA PHE A 74 -4.03 7.94 13.66
C PHE A 74 -2.84 7.28 12.97
N ASN A 75 -1.68 7.95 13.00
CA ASN A 75 -0.42 7.37 12.56
C ASN A 75 0.11 6.47 13.69
N PRO A 76 0.15 5.12 13.54
CA PRO A 76 0.67 4.25 14.59
C PRO A 76 2.15 4.56 14.87
N THR A 77 2.44 5.01 16.07
CA THR A 77 3.76 5.23 16.61
C THR A 77 3.90 4.39 17.87
N GLY A 78 5.00 4.40 18.57
CA GLY A 78 5.25 3.53 19.71
C GLY A 78 4.10 3.41 20.74
N PRO A 79 4.23 2.61 21.78
CA PRO A 79 3.11 2.14 22.59
C PRO A 79 2.34 3.23 23.36
N ASN A 80 2.91 4.43 23.50
CA ASN A 80 2.30 5.53 24.26
C ASN A 80 1.92 6.75 23.40
N ASP A 81 2.15 6.70 22.09
CA ASP A 81 1.84 7.81 21.20
C ASP A 81 0.65 7.44 20.31
N VAL A 82 -0.45 8.11 20.54
CA VAL A 82 -1.70 7.98 19.77
C VAL A 82 -1.58 8.60 18.37
N GLY A 83 -0.37 8.96 17.93
CA GLY A 83 -0.06 9.31 16.55
C GLY A 83 -0.97 10.36 15.90
N LYS A 84 -1.43 11.37 16.67
CA LYS A 84 -2.27 12.44 16.13
C LYS A 84 -1.54 13.34 15.15
N HIS A 85 -0.19 13.29 15.20
CA HIS A 85 0.67 14.08 14.34
C HIS A 85 0.93 13.37 13.02
N TYR A 86 1.02 14.14 11.95
CA TYR A 86 1.33 13.66 10.61
C TYR A 86 0.35 12.60 10.07
N LEU A 87 -0.93 12.71 10.44
CA LEU A 87 -1.94 11.75 10.02
C LEU A 87 -2.18 11.77 8.51
N PHE A 88 -2.31 12.94 7.91
CA PHE A 88 -2.54 13.05 6.47
C PHE A 88 -1.32 12.62 5.65
N PHE A 89 -0.12 12.95 6.12
CA PHE A 89 1.13 12.42 5.56
C PHE A 89 1.20 10.88 5.67
N TYR A 90 0.78 10.33 6.82
CA TYR A 90 0.69 8.89 6.99
C TYR A 90 -0.32 8.27 6.01
N LEU A 91 -1.52 8.82 5.89
CA LEU A 91 -2.53 8.34 4.94
C LEU A 91 -2.01 8.37 3.49
N TYR A 92 -1.29 9.43 3.10
CA TYR A 92 -0.60 9.44 1.81
C TYR A 92 0.41 8.28 1.68
N GLY A 93 1.18 8.00 2.74
CA GLY A 93 2.07 6.84 2.78
C GLY A 93 1.32 5.51 2.65
N VAL A 94 0.16 5.39 3.29
CA VAL A 94 -0.75 4.23 3.19
C VAL A 94 -1.19 4.01 1.73
N GLU A 95 -1.62 5.06 1.04
CA GLU A 95 -1.99 4.99 -0.37
C GLU A 95 -0.83 4.49 -1.23
N ARG A 96 0.36 5.05 -1.02
CA ARG A 96 1.56 4.64 -1.75
C ARG A 96 1.90 3.17 -1.54
N ALA A 97 1.93 2.72 -0.29
CA ALA A 97 2.23 1.34 0.05
C ALA A 97 1.16 0.37 -0.47
N GLY A 98 -0.12 0.72 -0.31
CA GLY A 98 -1.24 -0.09 -0.79
C GLY A 98 -1.27 -0.23 -2.31
N ARG A 99 -1.08 0.87 -3.02
CA ARG A 99 -1.08 0.90 -4.48
C ARG A 99 0.11 0.15 -5.08
N LEU A 100 1.32 0.39 -4.57
CA LEU A 100 2.53 -0.25 -5.08
C LEU A 100 2.54 -1.76 -4.81
N SER A 101 2.07 -2.19 -3.63
CA SER A 101 1.96 -3.61 -3.31
C SER A 101 0.80 -4.32 -4.00
N GLY A 102 -0.15 -3.58 -4.55
CA GLY A 102 -1.39 -4.12 -5.11
C GLY A 102 -2.30 -4.79 -4.07
N ARG A 103 -2.04 -4.65 -2.78
CA ARG A 103 -2.82 -5.29 -1.72
C ARG A 103 -4.08 -4.48 -1.42
N ARG A 104 -5.23 -5.16 -1.44
CA ARG A 104 -6.47 -4.58 -0.97
C ARG A 104 -6.54 -4.53 0.56
N PHE A 105 -6.01 -5.54 1.20
CA PHE A 105 -6.03 -5.67 2.66
C PHE A 105 -4.62 -5.67 3.25
N PHE A 106 -4.47 -5.01 4.41
CA PHE A 106 -3.32 -5.15 5.28
C PHE A 106 -3.79 -5.70 6.63
N GLY A 107 -3.36 -6.90 7.01
CA GLY A 107 -4.05 -7.65 8.04
C GLY A 107 -5.51 -7.83 7.63
N ASP A 108 -6.43 -7.52 8.53
CA ASP A 108 -7.88 -7.61 8.30
C ASP A 108 -8.50 -6.27 7.84
N HIS A 109 -7.68 -5.27 7.51
CA HIS A 109 -8.10 -3.92 7.21
C HIS A 109 -8.19 -3.65 5.71
N ASP A 110 -9.36 -3.23 5.21
CA ASP A 110 -9.52 -2.58 3.90
C ASP A 110 -9.05 -1.14 4.02
N TRP A 111 -7.75 -0.97 3.87
CA TRP A 111 -7.07 0.29 4.14
C TRP A 111 -7.64 1.48 3.36
N TYR A 112 -8.08 1.23 2.12
CA TYR A 112 -8.61 2.32 1.29
C TYR A 112 -10.02 2.72 1.74
N ARG A 113 -10.90 1.76 1.98
CA ARG A 113 -12.26 2.01 2.46
C ARG A 113 -12.25 2.72 3.81
N GLU A 114 -11.48 2.19 4.77
CA GLU A 114 -11.36 2.79 6.10
C GLU A 114 -10.80 4.22 6.04
N GLY A 115 -9.80 4.47 5.18
CA GLY A 115 -9.23 5.80 4.97
C GLY A 115 -10.21 6.77 4.31
N VAL A 116 -10.96 6.31 3.29
CA VAL A 116 -12.02 7.12 2.65
C VAL A 116 -13.11 7.48 3.67
N ASP A 117 -13.62 6.50 4.42
CA ASP A 117 -14.66 6.73 5.42
C ASP A 117 -14.21 7.74 6.48
N TYR A 118 -12.96 7.64 6.93
CA TYR A 118 -12.38 8.59 7.86
C TYR A 118 -12.29 10.00 7.24
N LEU A 119 -11.78 10.13 6.03
CA LEU A 119 -11.60 11.41 5.35
C LEU A 119 -12.95 12.09 5.10
N LEU A 120 -13.96 11.36 4.62
CA LEU A 120 -15.30 11.91 4.39
C LEU A 120 -15.94 12.45 5.68
N GLN A 121 -15.77 11.75 6.80
CA GLN A 121 -16.26 12.20 8.10
C GLN A 121 -15.54 13.45 8.65
N ARG A 122 -14.34 13.76 8.15
CA ARG A 122 -13.48 14.85 8.63
C ARG A 122 -13.40 16.04 7.68
N GLN A 123 -14.00 15.94 6.51
CA GLN A 123 -14.07 17.05 5.58
C GLN A 123 -14.88 18.19 6.19
N GLN A 124 -14.35 19.40 6.15
CA GLN A 124 -15.06 20.57 6.65
C GLN A 124 -16.24 20.91 5.73
N PRO A 125 -17.48 20.99 6.25
CA PRO A 125 -18.67 21.16 5.42
C PRO A 125 -18.69 22.44 4.57
N VAL A 126 -18.11 23.52 5.09
CA VAL A 126 -18.17 24.84 4.45
C VAL A 126 -17.02 25.02 3.45
N SER A 127 -15.79 24.71 3.85
CA SER A 127 -14.62 24.93 3.01
C SER A 127 -14.28 23.76 2.09
N GLY A 128 -14.80 22.56 2.37
CA GLY A 128 -14.42 21.33 1.71
C GLY A 128 -13.00 20.86 2.03
N ALA A 129 -12.29 21.57 2.89
CA ALA A 129 -10.89 21.30 3.25
C ALA A 129 -10.76 20.27 4.38
N TRP A 130 -9.54 19.79 4.58
CA TRP A 130 -9.13 19.04 5.76
C TRP A 130 -8.08 19.82 6.55
N VAL A 131 -8.07 19.63 7.86
CA VAL A 131 -7.12 20.26 8.78
C VAL A 131 -6.63 19.18 9.75
N GLY A 132 -5.32 19.09 9.91
CA GLY A 132 -4.67 18.19 10.84
C GLY A 132 -4.51 18.79 12.25
N ALA A 133 -3.69 18.15 13.08
CA ALA A 133 -3.43 18.58 14.43
C ALA A 133 -2.68 19.93 14.48
N SER A 134 -3.05 20.76 15.46
CA SER A 134 -2.82 22.20 15.52
C SER A 134 -1.38 22.69 15.78
N GLN A 135 -0.36 21.86 15.76
CA GLN A 135 1.02 22.27 16.06
C GLN A 135 2.06 21.82 15.06
N ILE A 136 1.62 21.34 13.92
CA ILE A 136 2.48 20.83 12.84
C ILE A 136 2.02 21.35 11.49
N ALA A 137 2.80 21.11 10.44
CA ALA A 137 2.50 21.58 9.08
C ALA A 137 1.09 21.21 8.59
N GLU A 138 0.51 20.10 9.05
CA GLU A 138 -0.86 19.69 8.70
C GLU A 138 -1.97 20.54 9.33
N ALA A 139 -1.65 21.42 10.27
CA ALA A 139 -2.58 22.45 10.73
C ALA A 139 -2.93 23.48 9.63
N GLN A 140 -2.05 23.59 8.64
CA GLN A 140 -2.34 24.35 7.43
C GLN A 140 -3.28 23.53 6.55
N GLY A 141 -4.46 24.07 6.28
CA GLY A 141 -5.50 23.39 5.53
C GLY A 141 -5.05 22.96 4.13
N GLU A 142 -4.17 23.71 3.49
CA GLU A 142 -3.62 23.41 2.18
C GLU A 142 -2.82 22.11 2.18
N ILE A 143 -2.00 21.89 3.20
CA ILE A 143 -1.14 20.71 3.31
C ILE A 143 -1.99 19.47 3.61
N ALA A 144 -2.87 19.55 4.61
CA ALA A 144 -3.74 18.44 4.97
C ALA A 144 -4.69 18.07 3.80
N THR A 145 -5.26 19.08 3.14
CA THR A 145 -6.13 18.90 1.98
C THR A 145 -5.39 18.26 0.80
N SER A 146 -4.15 18.69 0.54
CA SER A 146 -3.33 18.10 -0.53
C SER A 146 -3.08 16.62 -0.29
N PHE A 147 -2.71 16.21 0.92
CA PHE A 147 -2.51 14.80 1.25
C PHE A 147 -3.82 14.00 1.21
N ALA A 148 -4.94 14.57 1.69
CA ALA A 148 -6.24 13.93 1.61
C ALA A 148 -6.65 13.67 0.15
N LEU A 149 -6.47 14.66 -0.72
CA LEU A 149 -6.77 14.52 -2.16
C LEU A 149 -5.84 13.52 -2.85
N LEU A 150 -4.55 13.46 -2.48
CA LEU A 150 -3.64 12.44 -2.99
C LEU A 150 -4.09 11.03 -2.59
N PHE A 151 -4.51 10.83 -1.33
CA PHE A 151 -5.07 9.56 -0.89
C PHE A 151 -6.33 9.20 -1.69
N LEU A 152 -7.28 10.11 -1.81
CA LEU A 152 -8.55 9.89 -2.51
C LEU A 152 -8.37 9.68 -4.02
N SER A 153 -7.28 10.19 -4.61
CA SER A 153 -7.01 10.10 -6.04
C SER A 153 -6.89 8.66 -6.55
N LYS A 154 -6.55 7.70 -5.67
CA LYS A 154 -6.52 6.27 -6.02
C LYS A 154 -7.86 5.78 -6.58
N GLY A 155 -8.98 6.26 -6.03
CA GLY A 155 -10.32 5.87 -6.48
C GLY A 155 -10.66 6.27 -7.93
N ARG A 156 -9.85 7.11 -8.55
CA ARG A 156 -10.02 7.52 -9.95
C ARG A 156 -9.48 6.49 -10.96
N TRP A 157 -8.67 5.54 -10.50
CA TRP A 157 -8.05 4.58 -11.39
C TRP A 157 -8.81 3.26 -11.37
N PRO A 158 -9.28 2.79 -12.53
CA PRO A 158 -10.03 1.54 -12.60
C PRO A 158 -9.17 0.35 -12.20
N VAL A 159 -9.73 -0.53 -11.40
CA VAL A 159 -9.15 -1.84 -11.08
C VAL A 159 -9.50 -2.78 -12.23
N VAL A 160 -8.55 -3.05 -13.11
CA VAL A 160 -8.80 -3.87 -14.30
C VAL A 160 -8.64 -5.36 -14.07
N ALA A 161 -7.90 -5.74 -13.04
CA ALA A 161 -7.68 -7.15 -12.69
C ALA A 161 -7.48 -7.32 -11.19
N ALA A 162 -8.00 -8.41 -10.64
CA ALA A 162 -7.78 -8.81 -9.27
C ALA A 162 -7.20 -10.22 -9.21
N LYS A 163 -6.19 -10.41 -8.36
CA LYS A 163 -5.62 -11.69 -8.02
C LYS A 163 -6.30 -12.24 -6.77
N TYR A 164 -6.84 -13.44 -6.86
CA TYR A 164 -7.62 -14.03 -5.79
C TYR A 164 -6.73 -14.84 -4.86
N GLU A 165 -6.53 -14.33 -3.64
CA GLU A 165 -5.75 -15.00 -2.60
C GLU A 165 -6.63 -16.00 -1.85
N TYR A 166 -6.31 -17.30 -1.98
CA TYR A 166 -7.03 -18.40 -1.33
C TYR A 166 -6.05 -19.38 -0.67
N GLY A 167 -6.56 -20.14 0.29
CA GLY A 167 -5.74 -21.14 0.98
C GLY A 167 -4.66 -20.52 1.90
N THR A 168 -3.69 -21.33 2.27
CA THR A 168 -2.61 -20.94 3.19
C THR A 168 -1.22 -21.14 2.60
N ASP A 169 -1.11 -21.84 1.46
CA ASP A 169 0.13 -22.35 0.89
C ASP A 169 0.68 -21.55 -0.30
N ARG A 170 0.10 -20.38 -0.59
CA ARG A 170 0.50 -19.51 -1.71
C ARG A 170 0.45 -20.19 -3.11
N GLN A 171 -0.22 -21.32 -3.28
CA GLN A 171 -0.40 -21.92 -4.60
C GLN A 171 -1.13 -21.00 -5.58
N TRP A 172 -1.91 -20.04 -5.06
CA TRP A 172 -2.57 -19.00 -5.84
C TRP A 172 -1.58 -17.98 -6.43
N ASP A 173 -0.35 -17.92 -5.93
CA ASP A 173 0.64 -16.89 -6.26
C ASP A 173 1.88 -17.47 -6.99
N GLN A 174 1.66 -18.36 -7.95
CA GLN A 174 2.75 -18.98 -8.72
C GLN A 174 3.54 -17.98 -9.57
N ASN A 175 2.94 -16.84 -9.91
CA ASN A 175 3.61 -15.74 -10.60
C ASN A 175 3.31 -14.42 -9.90
N PRO A 176 4.05 -14.08 -8.82
CA PRO A 176 3.77 -12.92 -7.96
C PRO A 176 3.74 -11.59 -8.72
N LYS A 177 4.64 -11.40 -9.69
CA LYS A 177 4.76 -10.16 -10.46
C LYS A 177 3.97 -10.16 -11.77
N GLY A 178 3.39 -11.28 -12.17
CA GLY A 178 2.76 -11.44 -13.50
C GLY A 178 1.62 -10.45 -13.74
N LEU A 179 0.71 -10.31 -12.78
CA LEU A 179 -0.42 -9.38 -12.92
C LEU A 179 0.04 -7.92 -12.95
N HIS A 180 0.98 -7.56 -12.08
CA HIS A 180 1.57 -6.21 -12.07
C HIS A 180 2.21 -5.85 -13.43
N GLN A 181 3.02 -6.75 -13.98
CA GLN A 181 3.68 -6.53 -15.28
C GLN A 181 2.67 -6.44 -16.43
N LEU A 182 1.62 -7.27 -16.40
CA LEU A 182 0.54 -7.23 -17.39
C LEU A 182 -0.17 -5.87 -17.36
N VAL A 183 -0.58 -5.40 -16.18
CA VAL A 183 -1.27 -4.13 -16.03
C VAL A 183 -0.36 -2.97 -16.43
N ARG A 184 0.90 -2.96 -16.02
CA ARG A 184 1.89 -1.94 -16.41
C ARG A 184 2.11 -1.89 -17.94
N THR A 185 2.13 -3.04 -18.60
CA THR A 185 2.25 -3.12 -20.06
C THR A 185 1.01 -2.55 -20.75
N THR A 186 -0.16 -2.87 -20.20
CA THR A 186 -1.45 -2.37 -20.70
C THR A 186 -1.58 -0.86 -20.50
N GLU A 187 -1.18 -0.34 -19.34
CA GLU A 187 -1.12 1.12 -19.08
C GLU A 187 -0.32 1.86 -20.18
N LYS A 188 0.89 1.35 -20.45
CA LYS A 188 1.76 1.93 -21.48
C LYS A 188 1.14 1.87 -22.87
N ARG A 189 0.43 0.78 -23.19
CA ARG A 189 -0.16 0.58 -24.53
C ARG A 189 -1.42 1.41 -24.74
N TRP A 190 -2.20 1.62 -23.69
CA TRP A 190 -3.47 2.37 -23.75
C TRP A 190 -3.32 3.84 -23.37
N ASP A 191 -2.13 4.23 -22.91
CA ASP A 191 -1.87 5.57 -22.35
C ASP A 191 -2.90 5.96 -21.26
N GLN A 192 -3.26 5.00 -20.42
CA GLN A 192 -4.23 5.19 -19.35
C GLN A 192 -3.69 4.63 -18.04
N LYS A 193 -3.95 5.35 -16.95
CA LYS A 193 -3.64 4.87 -15.60
C LYS A 193 -4.63 3.79 -15.20
N LEU A 194 -4.10 2.60 -14.93
CA LEU A 194 -4.83 1.42 -14.51
C LEU A 194 -4.32 0.97 -13.15
N THR A 195 -5.08 0.13 -12.47
CA THR A 195 -4.60 -0.49 -11.24
C THR A 195 -5.04 -1.96 -11.17
N TRP A 196 -4.41 -2.69 -10.31
CA TRP A 196 -4.71 -4.07 -9.98
C TRP A 196 -4.73 -4.25 -8.48
N GLN A 197 -5.26 -5.37 -8.01
CA GLN A 197 -5.26 -5.67 -6.58
C GLN A 197 -5.17 -7.17 -6.31
N THR A 198 -4.64 -7.53 -5.16
CA THR A 198 -4.77 -8.86 -4.56
C THR A 198 -5.90 -8.81 -3.54
N VAL A 199 -6.82 -9.75 -3.63
CA VAL A 199 -8.04 -9.78 -2.82
C VAL A 199 -8.09 -11.08 -2.03
N ASN A 200 -8.06 -10.98 -0.71
CA ASN A 200 -8.10 -12.13 0.18
C ASN A 200 -9.52 -12.71 0.28
N SER A 201 -9.65 -14.00 0.00
CA SER A 201 -10.95 -14.71 -0.03
C SER A 201 -11.71 -14.72 1.28
N ARG A 202 -11.01 -14.60 2.41
CA ARG A 202 -11.63 -14.62 3.74
C ARG A 202 -12.20 -13.27 4.16
N LEU A 203 -11.70 -12.19 3.55
CA LEU A 203 -12.04 -10.80 3.91
C LEU A 203 -12.96 -10.15 2.89
N ALA A 204 -12.85 -10.57 1.64
CA ALA A 204 -13.57 -9.96 0.54
C ALA A 204 -15.04 -10.37 0.49
N SER A 205 -15.91 -9.40 0.29
CA SER A 205 -17.30 -9.62 -0.11
C SER A 205 -17.40 -9.86 -1.62
N VAL A 206 -18.55 -10.36 -2.07
CA VAL A 206 -18.85 -10.48 -3.51
C VAL A 206 -18.70 -9.13 -4.23
N ASN A 207 -19.14 -8.05 -3.61
CA ASN A 207 -19.01 -6.70 -4.18
C ASN A 207 -17.54 -6.27 -4.36
N ASP A 208 -16.64 -6.76 -3.52
CA ASP A 208 -15.21 -6.48 -3.66
C ASP A 208 -14.60 -7.21 -4.86
N LEU A 209 -15.07 -8.41 -5.16
CA LEU A 209 -14.67 -9.18 -6.33
C LEU A 209 -15.21 -8.58 -7.64
N LEU A 210 -16.43 -8.04 -7.59
CA LEU A 210 -17.08 -7.41 -8.75
C LEU A 210 -16.48 -6.04 -9.14
N GLN A 211 -15.56 -5.50 -8.35
CA GLN A 211 -14.85 -4.27 -8.70
C GLN A 211 -13.86 -4.42 -9.87
N SER A 212 -13.50 -5.66 -10.19
CA SER A 212 -12.57 -5.95 -11.26
C SER A 212 -13.24 -6.83 -12.32
N PRO A 213 -13.12 -6.49 -13.61
CA PRO A 213 -13.67 -7.32 -14.69
C PRO A 213 -12.91 -8.62 -14.90
N VAL A 214 -11.68 -8.72 -14.41
CA VAL A 214 -10.83 -9.92 -14.54
C VAL A 214 -10.42 -10.39 -13.15
N LEU A 215 -10.69 -11.65 -12.84
CA LEU A 215 -10.26 -12.34 -11.63
C LEU A 215 -9.32 -13.49 -12.04
N VAL A 216 -8.12 -13.55 -11.45
CA VAL A 216 -7.07 -14.57 -11.69
C VAL A 216 -6.66 -15.24 -10.40
#